data_53d6b0362c03539d6c1577adba909f42
#
_entry.id   53d6b0362c03539d6c1577adba909f42
#
_cell.length_a   1.000
_cell.length_b   1.000
_cell.length_c   1.000
_cell.angle_alpha   90.00
_cell.angle_beta   90.00
_cell.angle_gamma   90.00
#
_symmetry.space_group_name_H-M   'P 1'
#
loop_
_entity.id
_entity.type
_entity.pdbx_description
1 polymer ?
#
loop_
_entity_poly.entity_id
_entity_poly.type
_entity_poly.pdbx_seq_one_letter_code
_entity_poly.pdbx_strand_id
1 'polypeptide(L)'
;MVLTPEKAVVSFRIAGIGGRITAQIIDLIILAAAIVALILIFGLFGLVLTPEVASGFMLFFISASFFLYFILFEWLWNGLTPGKKASGVRVVSYDGTPITMRGAVYRNLMRPADFLPMLYFAGLIATFMNEKSQRMGDLVAGTIVIHEAQLYPQYTPTPHHAGIHPFEESIGQLPTMTMEEYFAIKRLCDRFPELPPSIQVRSVEEIWKPFAEKEQIEPINNVHPVYQMEAVVMKYGRKKKLF
;
A
#
# COMPACT_ATOMS: atom_id res chain seq x y z
N MET A 1 16.92 2.67 -3.33
CA MET A 1 16.91 2.92 -4.78
C MET A 1 17.00 1.57 -5.46
N VAL A 2 16.07 1.25 -6.34
CA VAL A 2 16.08 0.01 -7.11
C VAL A 2 16.01 0.39 -8.59
N LEU A 3 16.90 -0.17 -9.41
CA LEU A 3 16.86 0.00 -10.86
C LEU A 3 15.94 -1.07 -11.43
N THR A 4 14.86 -0.66 -12.10
CA THR A 4 14.04 -1.56 -12.89
C THR A 4 14.76 -1.93 -14.19
N PRO A 5 14.37 -3.02 -14.88
CA PRO A 5 14.94 -3.40 -16.18
C PRO A 5 14.91 -2.26 -17.21
N GLU A 6 13.99 -1.33 -17.07
CA GLU A 6 13.82 -0.13 -17.92
C GLU A 6 14.67 1.06 -17.48
N LYS A 7 15.63 0.86 -16.56
CA LYS A 7 16.51 1.90 -15.98
C LYS A 7 15.76 3.03 -15.26
N ALA A 8 14.50 2.84 -14.89
CA ALA A 8 13.78 3.78 -14.05
C ALA A 8 14.20 3.61 -12.58
N VAL A 9 14.56 4.69 -11.93
CA VAL A 9 14.90 4.70 -10.51
C VAL A 9 13.60 4.80 -9.71
N VAL A 10 13.13 3.68 -9.17
CA VAL A 10 11.95 3.66 -8.30
C VAL A 10 12.39 3.78 -6.84
N SER A 11 11.97 4.83 -6.17
CA SER A 11 12.19 5.01 -4.73
C SER A 11 10.97 4.47 -3.97
N PHE A 12 11.16 3.34 -3.28
CA PHE A 12 10.13 2.79 -2.40
C PHE A 12 10.24 3.39 -1.00
N ARG A 13 9.10 3.80 -0.43
CA ARG A 13 9.01 4.14 0.98
C ARG A 13 8.91 2.84 1.78
N ILE A 14 10.00 2.47 2.47
CA ILE A 14 10.05 1.27 3.30
C ILE A 14 9.02 1.39 4.42
N ALA A 15 8.23 0.33 4.62
CA ALA A 15 7.25 0.29 5.69
C ALA A 15 7.95 0.19 7.04
N GLY A 16 7.69 1.17 7.89
CA GLY A 16 8.13 1.17 9.27
C GLY A 16 7.53 0.00 10.07
N ILE A 17 8.08 -0.22 11.27
CA ILE A 17 7.69 -1.31 12.17
C ILE A 17 6.19 -1.23 12.51
N GLY A 18 5.65 -0.03 12.73
CA GLY A 18 4.23 0.18 13.07
C GLY A 18 3.25 -0.42 12.06
N GLY A 19 3.42 -0.12 10.76
CA GLY A 19 2.55 -0.67 9.72
C GLY A 19 2.63 -2.20 9.60
N ARG A 20 3.77 -2.79 9.91
CA ARG A 20 3.95 -4.26 9.92
C ARG A 20 3.28 -4.92 11.12
N ILE A 21 3.36 -4.28 12.30
CA ILE A 21 2.72 -4.78 13.52
C ILE A 21 1.20 -4.73 13.37
N THR A 22 0.65 -3.61 12.90
CA THR A 22 -0.80 -3.50 12.68
C THR A 22 -1.30 -4.52 11.67
N ALA A 23 -0.58 -4.72 10.55
CA ALA A 23 -0.90 -5.75 9.58
C ALA A 23 -0.90 -7.16 10.21
N GLN A 24 0.12 -7.47 11.00
CA GLN A 24 0.25 -8.77 11.66
C GLN A 24 -0.86 -9.02 12.69
N ILE A 25 -1.25 -8.00 13.47
CA ILE A 25 -2.35 -8.12 14.44
C ILE A 25 -3.68 -8.42 13.72
N ILE A 26 -3.98 -7.71 12.64
CA ILE A 26 -5.20 -7.94 11.86
C ILE A 26 -5.21 -9.37 11.28
N ASP A 27 -4.09 -9.81 10.69
CA ASP A 27 -3.97 -11.15 10.14
C ASP A 27 -4.13 -12.22 11.24
N LEU A 28 -3.57 -12.02 12.44
CA LEU A 28 -3.73 -12.94 13.56
C LEU A 28 -5.17 -13.02 14.05
N ILE A 29 -5.91 -11.91 14.08
CA ILE A 29 -7.33 -11.90 14.45
C ILE A 29 -8.15 -12.73 13.44
N ILE A 30 -7.90 -12.53 12.14
CA ILE A 30 -8.57 -13.28 11.08
C ILE A 30 -8.25 -14.78 11.18
N LEU A 31 -6.98 -15.11 11.39
CA LEU A 31 -6.53 -16.49 11.55
C LEU A 31 -7.13 -17.13 12.80
N ALA A 32 -7.19 -16.42 13.92
CA ALA A 32 -7.82 -16.91 15.15
C ALA A 32 -9.32 -17.20 14.93
N ALA A 33 -10.04 -16.32 14.24
CA ALA A 33 -11.44 -16.57 13.88
C ALA A 33 -11.60 -17.80 12.99
N ALA A 34 -10.70 -17.99 12.02
CA ALA A 34 -10.70 -19.20 11.16
C ALA A 34 -10.40 -20.48 11.96
N ILE A 35 -9.47 -20.43 12.90
CA ILE A 35 -9.15 -21.56 13.79
C ILE A 35 -10.35 -21.91 14.69
N VAL A 36 -11.02 -20.91 15.26
CA VAL A 36 -12.24 -21.15 16.04
C VAL A 36 -13.32 -21.84 15.19
N ALA A 37 -13.52 -21.38 13.95
CA ALA A 37 -14.45 -22.02 13.02
C ALA A 37 -14.07 -23.47 12.73
N LEU A 38 -12.78 -23.75 12.50
CA LEU A 38 -12.28 -25.13 12.32
C LEU A 38 -12.55 -26.00 13.54
N ILE A 39 -12.29 -25.52 14.75
CA ILE A 39 -12.55 -26.26 16.00
C ILE A 39 -14.05 -26.62 16.12
N LEU A 40 -14.94 -25.67 15.81
CA LEU A 40 -16.38 -25.91 15.84
C LEU A 40 -16.80 -26.96 14.79
N ILE A 41 -16.27 -26.86 13.56
CA ILE A 41 -16.54 -27.81 12.48
C ILE A 41 -16.06 -29.21 12.88
N PHE A 42 -14.82 -29.37 13.31
CA PHE A 42 -14.29 -30.67 13.71
C PHE A 42 -14.93 -31.23 15.00
N GLY A 43 -15.40 -30.34 15.90
CA GLY A 43 -16.21 -30.75 17.04
C GLY A 43 -17.52 -31.42 16.63
N LEU A 44 -18.16 -30.93 15.56
CA LEU A 44 -19.35 -31.58 14.97
C LEU A 44 -19.00 -32.92 14.28
N PHE A 45 -17.87 -32.97 13.57
CA PHE A 45 -17.39 -34.24 12.96
C PHE A 45 -17.03 -35.32 13.99
N GLY A 46 -16.61 -34.91 15.20
CA GLY A 46 -16.37 -35.84 16.31
C GLY A 46 -17.61 -36.66 16.76
N LEU A 47 -18.82 -36.25 16.33
CA LEU A 47 -20.05 -37.05 16.53
C LEU A 47 -20.15 -38.25 15.56
N VAL A 48 -19.39 -38.22 14.46
CA VAL A 48 -19.44 -39.24 13.40
C VAL A 48 -18.16 -40.06 13.34
N LEU A 49 -17.02 -39.45 13.65
CA LEU A 49 -15.70 -40.06 13.65
C LEU A 49 -15.25 -40.41 15.08
N THR A 50 -14.26 -41.30 15.20
CA THR A 50 -13.66 -41.53 16.52
C THR A 50 -12.91 -40.25 16.97
N PRO A 51 -12.90 -39.95 18.29
CA PRO A 51 -12.27 -38.72 18.80
C PRO A 51 -10.80 -38.57 18.42
N GLU A 52 -10.06 -39.68 18.33
CA GLU A 52 -8.64 -39.72 17.96
C GLU A 52 -8.44 -39.27 16.52
N VAL A 53 -9.27 -39.75 15.59
CA VAL A 53 -9.23 -39.43 14.17
C VAL A 53 -9.63 -37.95 13.97
N ALA A 54 -10.70 -37.49 14.62
CA ALA A 54 -11.17 -36.13 14.54
C ALA A 54 -10.12 -35.14 15.06
N SER A 55 -9.49 -35.45 16.20
CA SER A 55 -8.44 -34.61 16.78
C SER A 55 -7.18 -34.54 15.92
N GLY A 56 -6.79 -35.68 15.31
CA GLY A 56 -5.66 -35.72 14.38
C GLY A 56 -5.87 -34.84 13.16
N PHE A 57 -7.03 -34.92 12.52
CA PHE A 57 -7.38 -34.01 11.40
C PHE A 57 -7.44 -32.57 11.86
N MET A 58 -8.04 -32.28 13.00
CA MET A 58 -8.12 -30.90 13.54
C MET A 58 -6.73 -30.31 13.72
N LEU A 59 -5.79 -31.01 14.36
CA LEU A 59 -4.41 -30.54 14.54
C LEU A 59 -3.71 -30.30 13.20
N PHE A 60 -3.88 -31.21 12.24
CA PHE A 60 -3.31 -31.06 10.91
C PHE A 60 -3.82 -29.79 10.21
N PHE A 61 -5.14 -29.58 10.18
CA PHE A 61 -5.72 -28.41 9.53
C PHE A 61 -5.40 -27.11 10.23
N ILE A 62 -5.35 -27.08 11.57
CA ILE A 62 -4.92 -25.90 12.33
C ILE A 62 -3.46 -25.55 12.01
N SER A 63 -2.57 -26.54 12.02
CA SER A 63 -1.15 -26.33 11.69
C SER A 63 -0.95 -25.89 10.25
N ALA A 64 -1.65 -26.52 9.32
CA ALA A 64 -1.60 -26.19 7.90
C ALA A 64 -2.18 -24.79 7.62
N SER A 65 -3.27 -24.40 8.28
CA SER A 65 -3.90 -23.10 8.08
C SER A 65 -2.96 -21.92 8.37
N PHE A 66 -2.10 -22.07 9.39
CA PHE A 66 -1.14 -21.03 9.75
C PHE A 66 -0.15 -20.75 8.61
N PHE A 67 0.38 -21.78 7.97
CA PHE A 67 1.32 -21.61 6.85
C PHE A 67 0.59 -21.26 5.55
N LEU A 68 -0.48 -21.97 5.23
CA LEU A 68 -1.21 -21.79 3.99
C LEU A 68 -1.83 -20.40 3.88
N TYR A 69 -2.39 -19.86 4.97
CA TYR A 69 -2.97 -18.53 4.98
C TYR A 69 -1.98 -17.50 4.43
N PHE A 70 -0.80 -17.41 5.02
CA PHE A 70 0.17 -16.38 4.63
C PHE A 70 0.79 -16.67 3.26
N ILE A 71 1.12 -17.93 2.94
CA ILE A 71 1.71 -18.28 1.65
C ILE A 71 0.74 -17.99 0.51
N LEU A 72 -0.52 -18.44 0.65
CA LEU A 72 -1.52 -18.28 -0.39
C LEU A 72 -1.89 -16.82 -0.61
N PHE A 73 -2.16 -16.07 0.46
CA PHE A 73 -2.50 -14.66 0.30
C PHE A 73 -1.33 -13.85 -0.25
N GLU A 74 -0.11 -14.00 0.26
CA GLU A 74 1.05 -13.28 -0.25
C GLU A 74 1.34 -13.62 -1.71
N TRP A 75 1.13 -14.86 -2.14
CA TRP A 75 1.32 -15.26 -3.53
C TRP A 75 0.19 -14.77 -4.44
N LEU A 76 -1.07 -15.10 -4.11
CA LEU A 76 -2.23 -14.79 -4.95
C LEU A 76 -2.52 -13.28 -5.04
N TRP A 77 -2.24 -12.53 -3.98
CA TRP A 77 -2.45 -11.08 -3.92
C TRP A 77 -1.16 -10.27 -4.11
N ASN A 78 -0.15 -10.86 -4.76
CA ASN A 78 1.09 -10.15 -5.11
C ASN A 78 1.72 -9.44 -3.92
N GLY A 79 1.93 -10.16 -2.81
CA GLY A 79 2.59 -9.65 -1.62
C GLY A 79 1.66 -9.02 -0.58
N LEU A 80 0.35 -9.16 -0.73
CA LEU A 80 -0.64 -8.69 0.23
C LEU A 80 -1.21 -9.84 1.05
N THR A 81 -1.66 -9.50 2.27
CA THR A 81 -2.61 -10.25 3.07
C THR A 81 -3.76 -9.31 3.43
N PRO A 82 -4.90 -9.79 3.95
CA PRO A 82 -5.97 -8.91 4.43
C PRO A 82 -5.46 -7.85 5.40
N GLY A 83 -4.61 -8.23 6.38
CA GLY A 83 -4.03 -7.28 7.32
C GLY A 83 -3.07 -6.29 6.67
N LYS A 84 -2.25 -6.73 5.72
CA LYS A 84 -1.35 -5.83 4.98
C LYS A 84 -2.11 -4.85 4.11
N LYS A 85 -3.16 -5.31 3.45
CA LYS A 85 -4.04 -4.44 2.66
C LYS A 85 -4.69 -3.37 3.53
N ALA A 86 -5.21 -3.75 4.70
CA ALA A 86 -5.81 -2.81 5.65
C ALA A 86 -4.80 -1.79 6.21
N SER A 87 -3.53 -2.19 6.34
CA SER A 87 -2.45 -1.33 6.87
C SER A 87 -1.69 -0.56 5.78
N GLY A 88 -2.09 -0.67 4.51
CA GLY A 88 -1.44 0.00 3.38
C GLY A 88 0.02 -0.40 3.19
N VAL A 89 0.38 -1.67 3.44
CA VAL A 89 1.73 -2.18 3.25
C VAL A 89 1.74 -3.40 2.33
N ARG A 90 2.78 -3.52 1.51
CA ARG A 90 2.94 -4.61 0.54
C ARG A 90 4.36 -5.18 0.58
N VAL A 91 4.46 -6.48 0.34
CA VAL A 91 5.73 -7.16 0.13
C VAL A 91 6.10 -7.15 -1.35
N VAL A 92 7.32 -6.76 -1.65
CA VAL A 92 7.87 -6.80 -3.00
C VAL A 92 9.28 -7.40 -2.99
N SER A 93 9.73 -7.92 -4.09
CA SER A 93 11.12 -8.35 -4.27
C SER A 93 12.06 -7.14 -4.27
N TYR A 94 13.37 -7.35 -4.10
CA TYR A 94 14.37 -6.26 -4.12
C TYR A 94 14.38 -5.46 -5.42
N ASP A 95 14.03 -6.07 -6.52
CA ASP A 95 13.92 -5.46 -7.85
C ASP A 95 12.60 -4.70 -8.08
N GLY A 96 11.72 -4.65 -7.06
CA GLY A 96 10.42 -3.99 -7.14
C GLY A 96 9.33 -4.83 -7.80
N THR A 97 9.63 -6.05 -8.25
CA THR A 97 8.64 -6.95 -8.82
C THR A 97 7.73 -7.57 -7.73
N PRO A 98 6.54 -8.05 -8.08
CA PRO A 98 5.70 -8.80 -7.16
C PRO A 98 6.43 -10.04 -6.61
N ILE A 99 6.10 -10.41 -5.37
CA ILE A 99 6.69 -11.60 -4.75
C ILE A 99 6.33 -12.86 -5.52
N THR A 100 7.31 -13.73 -5.74
CA THR A 100 7.10 -15.04 -6.34
C THR A 100 6.58 -16.04 -5.32
N MET A 101 5.97 -17.16 -5.79
CA MET A 101 5.55 -18.25 -4.90
C MET A 101 6.71 -18.76 -4.04
N ARG A 102 7.91 -18.93 -4.62
CA ARG A 102 9.10 -19.36 -3.88
C ARG A 102 9.46 -18.38 -2.77
N GLY A 103 9.42 -17.09 -3.07
CA GLY A 103 9.67 -16.04 -2.09
C GLY A 103 8.65 -16.07 -0.95
N ALA A 104 7.35 -16.24 -1.25
CA ALA A 104 6.30 -16.38 -0.26
C ALA A 104 6.52 -17.61 0.63
N VAL A 105 6.91 -18.75 0.05
CA VAL A 105 7.20 -19.98 0.81
C VAL A 105 8.39 -19.78 1.74
N TYR A 106 9.56 -19.33 1.24
CA TYR A 106 10.75 -19.15 2.07
C TYR A 106 10.51 -18.18 3.22
N ARG A 107 9.85 -17.08 2.95
CA ARG A 107 9.49 -16.07 3.92
C ARG A 107 8.63 -16.60 5.06
N ASN A 108 7.63 -17.42 4.71
CA ASN A 108 6.68 -17.94 5.68
C ASN A 108 7.19 -19.19 6.40
N LEU A 109 8.08 -19.98 5.80
CA LEU A 109 8.78 -21.06 6.48
C LEU A 109 9.73 -20.56 7.57
N MET A 110 10.29 -19.34 7.43
CA MET A 110 11.13 -18.73 8.46
C MET A 110 10.33 -18.10 9.62
N ARG A 111 8.99 -18.01 9.52
CA ARG A 111 8.17 -17.44 10.61
C ARG A 111 8.31 -18.13 11.95
N PRO A 112 8.37 -19.48 12.06
CA PRO A 112 8.61 -20.11 13.34
C PRO A 112 9.89 -19.68 14.02
N ALA A 113 10.93 -19.33 13.24
CA ALA A 113 12.17 -18.79 13.78
C ALA A 113 11.97 -17.42 14.44
N ASP A 114 11.00 -16.62 13.96
CA ASP A 114 10.65 -15.34 14.57
C ASP A 114 9.94 -15.50 15.92
N PHE A 115 9.39 -16.68 16.26
CA PHE A 115 8.67 -16.97 17.51
C PHE A 115 9.56 -17.64 18.58
N LEU A 116 10.75 -18.12 18.23
CA LEU A 116 11.65 -18.73 19.20
C LEU A 116 12.21 -17.67 20.16
N PRO A 117 12.14 -17.89 21.51
CA PRO A 117 12.44 -16.86 22.51
C PRO A 117 13.85 -16.26 22.41
N MET A 118 14.84 -17.02 21.96
CA MET A 118 16.20 -16.50 21.72
C MET A 118 16.37 -15.82 20.35
N LEU A 119 15.64 -16.23 19.33
CA LEU A 119 15.69 -15.67 17.99
C LEU A 119 14.74 -14.47 17.81
N TYR A 120 13.74 -14.33 18.70
CA TYR A 120 12.87 -13.15 18.70
C TYR A 120 13.67 -11.87 18.94
N PHE A 121 14.63 -11.92 19.87
CA PHE A 121 15.61 -10.84 20.05
C PHE A 121 16.49 -10.67 18.81
N ALA A 122 16.93 -11.75 18.17
CA ALA A 122 17.75 -11.69 16.97
C ALA A 122 16.96 -11.13 15.78
N GLY A 123 15.72 -11.55 15.55
CA GLY A 123 14.83 -11.01 14.51
C GLY A 123 14.46 -9.55 14.75
N LEU A 124 14.20 -9.17 16.01
CA LEU A 124 13.93 -7.80 16.40
C LEU A 124 15.17 -6.91 16.24
N ILE A 125 16.32 -7.38 16.73
CA ILE A 125 17.62 -6.69 16.57
C ILE A 125 17.97 -6.57 15.09
N ALA A 126 17.82 -7.62 14.29
CA ALA A 126 18.05 -7.56 12.85
C ALA A 126 17.14 -6.51 12.15
N THR A 127 15.89 -6.39 12.60
CA THR A 127 14.95 -5.40 12.07
C THR A 127 15.32 -3.97 12.48
N PHE A 128 15.85 -3.78 13.70
CA PHE A 128 16.30 -2.46 14.18
C PHE A 128 17.67 -2.05 13.63
N MET A 129 18.59 -3.00 13.45
CA MET A 129 19.94 -2.73 12.94
C MET A 129 20.00 -2.61 11.41
N ASN A 130 18.99 -3.09 10.70
CA ASN A 130 18.97 -3.02 9.25
C ASN A 130 18.20 -1.78 8.79
N GLU A 131 18.84 -0.91 8.00
CA GLU A 131 18.24 0.27 7.39
C GLU A 131 16.93 -0.03 6.62
N LYS A 132 16.77 -1.27 6.15
CA LYS A 132 15.59 -1.74 5.43
C LYS A 132 14.53 -2.39 6.33
N SER A 133 14.74 -2.42 7.66
CA SER A 133 13.81 -3.02 8.63
C SER A 133 13.33 -4.43 8.24
N GLN A 134 14.22 -5.30 7.75
CA GLN A 134 13.89 -6.63 7.23
C GLN A 134 13.92 -7.68 8.33
N ARG A 135 12.94 -8.61 8.31
CA ARG A 135 12.95 -9.83 9.13
C ARG A 135 13.89 -10.87 8.52
N MET A 136 14.24 -11.91 9.27
CA MET A 136 15.07 -13.02 8.76
C MET A 136 14.45 -13.67 7.51
N GLY A 137 13.13 -13.88 7.51
CA GLY A 137 12.40 -14.39 6.35
C GLY A 137 12.46 -13.46 5.12
N ASP A 138 12.48 -12.14 5.35
CA ASP A 138 12.60 -11.14 4.26
C ASP A 138 13.98 -11.20 3.61
N LEU A 139 15.04 -11.38 4.42
CA LEU A 139 16.42 -11.48 3.96
C LEU A 139 16.62 -12.75 3.11
N VAL A 140 16.16 -13.90 3.59
CA VAL A 140 16.28 -15.19 2.88
C VAL A 140 15.49 -15.18 1.57
N ALA A 141 14.32 -14.54 1.56
CA ALA A 141 13.47 -14.45 0.37
C ALA A 141 13.85 -13.31 -0.60
N GLY A 142 14.80 -12.44 -0.27
CA GLY A 142 15.18 -11.30 -1.10
C GLY A 142 14.02 -10.29 -1.27
N THR A 143 13.27 -10.01 -0.19
CA THR A 143 12.09 -9.16 -0.22
C THR A 143 12.18 -7.97 0.73
N ILE A 144 11.41 -6.94 0.44
CA ILE A 144 11.22 -5.77 1.30
C ILE A 144 9.72 -5.51 1.49
N VAL A 145 9.36 -4.88 2.61
CA VAL A 145 7.99 -4.39 2.81
C VAL A 145 7.97 -2.90 2.61
N ILE A 146 7.10 -2.47 1.72
CA ILE A 146 6.94 -1.06 1.35
C ILE A 146 5.55 -0.57 1.76
N HIS A 147 5.41 0.73 1.98
CA HIS A 147 4.08 1.34 1.99
C HIS A 147 3.53 1.29 0.57
N GLU A 148 2.32 0.73 0.45
CA GLU A 148 1.55 0.84 -0.78
C GLU A 148 1.15 2.32 -0.90
N ALA A 149 1.93 3.09 -1.63
CA ALA A 149 1.48 4.40 -2.05
C ALA A 149 0.16 4.18 -2.80
N GLN A 150 -0.87 4.96 -2.48
CA GLN A 150 -2.02 5.03 -3.38
C GLN A 150 -1.42 5.41 -4.74
N LEU A 151 -1.35 4.44 -5.64
CA LEU A 151 -0.92 4.67 -7.00
C LEU A 151 -2.04 5.48 -7.63
N TYR A 152 -1.90 6.80 -7.57
CA TYR A 152 -2.66 7.63 -8.50
C TYR A 152 -2.27 7.17 -9.91
N PRO A 153 -3.22 7.13 -10.84
CA PRO A 153 -2.91 6.85 -12.25
C PRO A 153 -1.70 7.69 -12.67
N GLN A 154 -0.80 7.11 -13.48
CA GLN A 154 0.40 7.83 -13.89
C GLN A 154 0.00 9.18 -14.49
N TYR A 155 0.52 10.25 -13.87
CA TYR A 155 0.32 11.59 -14.36
C TYR A 155 1.21 11.80 -15.60
N THR A 156 0.57 12.10 -16.70
CA THR A 156 1.26 12.58 -17.91
C THR A 156 0.96 14.07 -18.02
N PRO A 157 1.99 14.95 -18.01
CA PRO A 157 1.76 16.38 -18.11
C PRO A 157 0.90 16.70 -19.34
N THR A 158 -0.19 17.40 -19.12
CA THR A 158 -1.00 17.89 -20.23
C THR A 158 -0.25 19.08 -20.84
N PRO A 159 0.04 19.09 -22.15
CA PRO A 159 0.62 20.27 -22.78
C PRO A 159 -0.25 21.48 -22.47
N HIS A 160 0.34 22.55 -21.94
CA HIS A 160 -0.37 23.81 -21.70
C HIS A 160 -0.79 24.42 -23.06
N HIS A 161 -1.91 23.97 -23.58
CA HIS A 161 -2.51 24.55 -24.77
C HIS A 161 -3.47 25.66 -24.37
N ALA A 162 -3.57 26.67 -25.20
CA ALA A 162 -4.50 27.80 -25.10
C ALA A 162 -5.99 27.38 -25.28
N GLY A 163 -6.35 26.19 -24.77
CA GLY A 163 -7.66 25.59 -24.88
C GLY A 163 -8.41 25.45 -23.55
N ILE A 164 -9.60 24.90 -23.62
CA ILE A 164 -10.39 24.53 -22.45
C ILE A 164 -9.89 23.17 -21.96
N HIS A 165 -9.54 23.09 -20.68
CA HIS A 165 -9.10 21.81 -20.09
C HIS A 165 -10.27 20.80 -20.04
N PRO A 166 -10.07 19.50 -20.38
CA PRO A 166 -11.16 18.51 -20.42
C PRO A 166 -11.96 18.39 -19.12
N PHE A 167 -11.32 18.63 -17.98
CA PHE A 167 -11.97 18.56 -16.65
C PHE A 167 -12.47 19.92 -16.13
N GLU A 168 -12.47 20.97 -16.96
CA GLU A 168 -12.87 22.29 -16.52
C GLU A 168 -14.37 22.41 -16.21
N GLU A 169 -15.19 21.57 -16.88
CA GLU A 169 -16.63 21.52 -16.62
C GLU A 169 -16.95 20.95 -15.23
N SER A 170 -16.13 20.00 -14.72
CA SER A 170 -16.29 19.43 -13.39
C SER A 170 -15.86 20.38 -12.27
N ILE A 171 -15.21 21.48 -12.62
CA ILE A 171 -14.78 22.51 -11.65
C ILE A 171 -15.83 23.60 -11.64
N GLY A 172 -16.53 23.74 -10.50
CA GLY A 172 -17.49 24.80 -10.26
C GLY A 172 -16.93 26.21 -10.45
N GLN A 173 -17.72 27.20 -10.16
CA GLN A 173 -17.19 28.55 -10.05
C GLN A 173 -16.27 28.63 -8.85
N LEU A 174 -15.09 29.23 -9.00
CA LEU A 174 -14.08 29.40 -7.94
C LEU A 174 -14.27 30.74 -7.24
N PRO A 175 -15.29 30.92 -6.36
CA PRO A 175 -15.68 32.23 -5.86
C PRO A 175 -14.70 32.76 -4.82
N THR A 176 -14.06 31.88 -4.05
CA THR A 176 -13.21 32.26 -2.91
C THR A 176 -11.72 32.14 -3.19
N MET A 177 -11.34 31.70 -4.38
CA MET A 177 -9.94 31.52 -4.78
C MET A 177 -9.18 32.86 -4.83
N THR A 178 -8.07 32.93 -4.10
CA THR A 178 -7.18 34.09 -4.07
C THR A 178 -6.07 34.00 -5.11
N MET A 179 -5.40 35.15 -5.39
CA MET A 179 -4.24 35.14 -6.29
C MET A 179 -3.06 34.35 -5.71
N GLU A 180 -2.90 34.34 -4.39
CA GLU A 180 -1.84 33.59 -3.73
C GLU A 180 -2.05 32.09 -3.90
N GLU A 181 -3.28 31.63 -3.70
CA GLU A 181 -3.66 30.22 -3.93
C GLU A 181 -3.48 29.83 -5.40
N TYR A 182 -3.84 30.71 -6.33
CA TYR A 182 -3.58 30.51 -7.76
C TYR A 182 -2.11 30.25 -8.04
N PHE A 183 -1.22 31.13 -7.58
CA PHE A 183 0.21 30.97 -7.81
C PHE A 183 0.81 29.77 -7.07
N ALA A 184 0.26 29.41 -5.91
CA ALA A 184 0.68 28.22 -5.17
C ALA A 184 0.34 26.93 -5.95
N ILE A 185 -0.92 26.82 -6.40
CA ILE A 185 -1.38 25.63 -7.18
C ILE A 185 -0.67 25.58 -8.53
N LYS A 186 -0.53 26.72 -9.23
CA LYS A 186 0.21 26.79 -10.49
C LYS A 186 1.65 26.29 -10.34
N ARG A 187 2.39 26.79 -9.35
CA ARG A 187 3.77 26.33 -9.08
C ARG A 187 3.83 24.86 -8.71
N LEU A 188 2.80 24.35 -8.04
CA LEU A 188 2.72 22.93 -7.73
C LEU A 188 2.51 22.11 -9.02
N CYS A 189 1.59 22.51 -9.91
CA CYS A 189 1.37 21.85 -11.20
C CYS A 189 2.63 21.82 -12.05
N ASP A 190 3.29 22.98 -12.20
CA ASP A 190 4.48 23.12 -13.04
C ASP A 190 5.64 22.23 -12.58
N ARG A 191 5.77 22.02 -11.26
CA ARG A 191 6.85 21.19 -10.68
C ARG A 191 6.44 19.75 -10.38
N PHE A 192 5.16 19.43 -10.48
CA PHE A 192 4.62 18.14 -10.03
C PHE A 192 5.32 16.93 -10.65
N PRO A 193 5.62 16.90 -11.97
CA PRO A 193 6.31 15.78 -12.60
C PRO A 193 7.73 15.55 -12.06
N GLU A 194 8.37 16.60 -11.55
CA GLU A 194 9.75 16.54 -11.04
C GLU A 194 9.82 16.14 -9.57
N LEU A 195 8.68 16.19 -8.86
CA LEU A 195 8.63 15.86 -7.45
C LEU A 195 8.74 14.36 -7.20
N PRO A 196 9.48 13.94 -6.15
CA PRO A 196 9.46 12.55 -5.70
C PRO A 196 8.04 12.08 -5.35
N PRO A 197 7.67 10.81 -5.61
CA PRO A 197 6.31 10.30 -5.38
C PRO A 197 5.77 10.54 -3.95
N SER A 198 6.63 10.46 -2.94
CA SER A 198 6.24 10.75 -1.56
C SER A 198 5.84 12.21 -1.33
N ILE A 199 6.49 13.14 -2.04
CA ILE A 199 6.18 14.58 -1.97
C ILE A 199 4.93 14.87 -2.81
N GLN A 200 4.75 14.19 -3.94
CA GLN A 200 3.53 14.32 -4.75
C GLN A 200 2.29 13.99 -3.93
N VAL A 201 2.27 12.82 -3.25
CA VAL A 201 1.15 12.41 -2.39
C VAL A 201 0.93 13.42 -1.27
N ARG A 202 1.99 13.82 -0.59
CA ARG A 202 1.92 14.79 0.51
C ARG A 202 1.38 16.15 0.02
N SER A 203 1.81 16.62 -1.13
CA SER A 203 1.35 17.88 -1.70
C SER A 203 -0.13 17.84 -2.07
N VAL A 204 -0.62 16.70 -2.57
CA VAL A 204 -2.05 16.50 -2.81
C VAL A 204 -2.83 16.54 -1.50
N GLU A 205 -2.32 15.91 -0.44
CA GLU A 205 -3.03 15.84 0.85
C GLU A 205 -2.99 17.17 1.62
N GLU A 206 -1.86 17.85 1.64
CA GLU A 206 -1.67 19.06 2.45
C GLU A 206 -2.09 20.36 1.72
N ILE A 207 -2.01 20.41 0.40
CA ILE A 207 -2.29 21.62 -0.37
C ILE A 207 -3.60 21.49 -1.17
N TRP A 208 -3.72 20.40 -1.95
CA TRP A 208 -4.86 20.28 -2.86
C TRP A 208 -6.16 19.93 -2.15
N LYS A 209 -6.19 18.92 -1.30
CA LYS A 209 -7.43 18.50 -0.64
C LYS A 209 -8.11 19.62 0.15
N PRO A 210 -7.42 20.36 1.03
CA PRO A 210 -8.04 21.47 1.74
C PRO A 210 -8.59 22.56 0.81
N PHE A 211 -7.88 22.83 -0.29
CA PHE A 211 -8.34 23.77 -1.30
C PHE A 211 -9.58 23.27 -2.03
N ALA A 212 -9.58 21.99 -2.44
CA ALA A 212 -10.70 21.38 -3.15
C ALA A 212 -11.97 21.34 -2.27
N GLU A 213 -11.82 21.04 -0.97
CA GLU A 213 -12.92 21.09 0.00
C GLU A 213 -13.46 22.51 0.16
N LYS A 214 -12.59 23.52 0.26
CA LYS A 214 -12.96 24.93 0.37
C LYS A 214 -13.78 25.40 -0.85
N GLU A 215 -13.33 25.04 -2.06
CA GLU A 215 -14.00 25.43 -3.32
C GLU A 215 -15.09 24.44 -3.77
N GLN A 216 -15.40 23.40 -2.95
CA GLN A 216 -16.42 22.39 -3.20
C GLN A 216 -16.18 21.62 -4.52
N ILE A 217 -14.91 21.30 -4.80
CA ILE A 217 -14.50 20.52 -5.97
C ILE A 217 -14.58 19.03 -5.61
N GLU A 218 -15.47 18.29 -6.26
CA GLU A 218 -15.59 16.85 -6.05
C GLU A 218 -14.42 16.09 -6.73
N PRO A 219 -13.84 15.09 -6.05
CA PRO A 219 -12.81 14.26 -6.65
C PRO A 219 -13.39 13.41 -7.78
N ILE A 220 -12.72 13.36 -8.92
CA ILE A 220 -13.11 12.52 -10.05
C ILE A 220 -12.48 11.14 -9.86
N ASN A 221 -13.31 10.09 -9.87
CA ASN A 221 -12.84 8.71 -9.76
C ASN A 221 -11.90 8.34 -10.92
N ASN A 222 -10.80 7.66 -10.60
CA ASN A 222 -9.77 7.21 -11.54
C ASN A 222 -9.01 8.33 -12.28
N VAL A 223 -9.10 9.57 -11.82
CA VAL A 223 -8.35 10.70 -12.39
C VAL A 223 -7.33 11.19 -11.37
N HIS A 224 -6.10 11.45 -11.84
CA HIS A 224 -5.07 12.00 -10.96
C HIS A 224 -5.45 13.43 -10.55
N PRO A 225 -5.36 13.81 -9.25
CA PRO A 225 -5.75 15.13 -8.76
C PRO A 225 -5.09 16.31 -9.49
N VAL A 226 -3.89 16.13 -10.03
CA VAL A 226 -3.17 17.17 -10.79
C VAL A 226 -3.94 17.65 -12.00
N TYR A 227 -4.70 16.80 -12.69
CA TYR A 227 -5.53 17.24 -13.82
C TYR A 227 -6.63 18.21 -13.36
N GLN A 228 -7.18 18.02 -12.17
CA GLN A 228 -8.13 18.97 -11.60
C GLN A 228 -7.43 20.26 -11.17
N MET A 229 -6.20 20.19 -10.64
CA MET A 229 -5.39 21.37 -10.34
C MET A 229 -5.09 22.18 -11.61
N GLU A 230 -4.68 21.51 -12.70
CA GLU A 230 -4.45 22.15 -14.00
C GLU A 230 -5.70 22.85 -14.52
N ALA A 231 -6.85 22.15 -14.44
CA ALA A 231 -8.12 22.70 -14.85
C ALA A 231 -8.50 23.96 -14.03
N VAL A 232 -8.25 23.96 -12.71
CA VAL A 232 -8.44 25.12 -11.84
C VAL A 232 -7.54 26.28 -12.28
N VAL A 233 -6.25 26.02 -12.50
CA VAL A 233 -5.28 27.03 -12.94
C VAL A 233 -5.70 27.63 -14.28
N MET A 234 -6.11 26.80 -15.23
CA MET A 234 -6.54 27.26 -16.56
C MET A 234 -7.83 28.07 -16.49
N LYS A 235 -8.83 27.60 -15.75
CA LYS A 235 -10.12 28.29 -15.61
C LYS A 235 -9.97 29.66 -14.92
N TYR A 236 -9.26 29.69 -13.79
CA TYR A 236 -9.05 30.94 -13.05
C TYR A 236 -8.16 31.91 -13.81
N GLY A 237 -7.07 31.42 -14.41
CA GLY A 237 -6.14 32.24 -15.19
C GLY A 237 -6.85 32.90 -16.38
N ARG A 238 -7.73 32.19 -17.08
CA ARG A 238 -8.55 32.73 -18.16
C ARG A 238 -9.55 33.77 -17.65
N LYS A 239 -10.24 33.49 -16.53
CA LYS A 239 -11.19 34.43 -15.91
C LYS A 239 -10.50 35.77 -15.53
N LYS A 240 -9.24 35.69 -15.10
CA LYS A 240 -8.45 36.82 -14.67
C LYS A 240 -7.55 37.44 -15.79
N LYS A 241 -7.58 36.89 -17.01
CA LYS A 241 -6.73 37.28 -18.14
C LYS A 241 -5.25 37.29 -17.80
N LEU A 242 -4.77 36.20 -17.18
CA LEU A 242 -3.39 36.03 -16.72
C LEU A 242 -2.47 35.44 -17.80
N PHE A 243 -3.05 35.00 -18.92
CA PHE A 243 -2.41 34.54 -20.15
C PHE A 243 -3.31 34.79 -21.34
#